data_796b332294ac4d2e5ee4a216b1160900
#
_entry.id   796b332294ac4d2e5ee4a216b1160900
#
_cell.length_a   1.000
_cell.length_b   1.000
_cell.length_c   1.000
_cell.angle_alpha   90.00
_cell.angle_beta   90.00
_cell.angle_gamma   90.00
#
_symmetry.space_group_name_H-M   'P 1'
#
loop_
_entity.id
_entity.type
_entity.pdbx_description
1 polymer ?
#
loop_
_entity_poly.entity_id
_entity_poly.type
_entity_poly.pdbx_seq_one_letter_code
_entity_poly.pdbx_strand_id
1 'polypeptide(L)'
;MDFALQLPVNKLSFGQVSLCILQEIHKRGLEPSLFPINQDVESYTLSQDFLKWLKSCIDKGPKQHRKEIPVFSLWHLNASGMNSVSNKRVMMSFYELDSPTKAEVNIASNADKLFFTTQHSIDTFSNYGVKSDLLHLGFD
;
A
#
# COMPACT_ATOMS: atom_id res chain seq x y z
N MET A 1 2.70 -9.81 -15.71
CA MET A 1 3.50 -9.52 -14.53
C MET A 1 2.66 -9.75 -13.28
N ASP A 2 3.17 -10.55 -12.37
CA ASP A 2 2.48 -10.81 -11.11
C ASP A 2 2.96 -9.83 -10.04
N PHE A 3 2.03 -9.29 -9.29
CA PHE A 3 2.32 -8.44 -8.15
C PHE A 3 1.23 -8.62 -7.10
N ALA A 4 1.55 -8.26 -5.87
CA ALA A 4 0.63 -8.31 -4.75
C ALA A 4 0.42 -6.92 -4.18
N LEU A 5 -0.72 -6.72 -3.55
CA LEU A 5 -1.08 -5.47 -2.87
C LEU A 5 -1.36 -5.75 -1.40
N GLN A 6 -0.90 -4.88 -0.54
CA GLN A 6 -1.22 -4.89 0.89
C GLN A 6 -1.74 -3.50 1.24
N LEU A 7 -3.06 -3.35 1.19
CA LEU A 7 -3.74 -2.06 1.24
C LEU A 7 -4.87 -2.08 2.26
N PRO A 8 -5.14 -0.95 2.92
CA PRO A 8 -6.38 -0.81 3.69
C PRO A 8 -7.57 -0.76 2.74
N VAL A 9 -8.63 -1.47 3.09
CA VAL A 9 -9.86 -1.51 2.30
C VAL A 9 -11.01 -1.03 3.20
N ASN A 10 -11.11 0.29 3.35
CA ASN A 10 -12.10 0.94 4.21
C ASN A 10 -12.38 2.36 3.73
N LYS A 11 -13.24 3.10 4.44
CA LYS A 11 -13.63 4.48 4.08
C LYS A 11 -12.70 5.57 4.59
N LEU A 12 -11.69 5.23 5.39
CA LEU A 12 -10.74 6.19 5.93
C LEU A 12 -9.78 6.68 4.85
N SER A 13 -8.99 7.72 5.14
CA SER A 13 -8.15 8.40 4.14
C SER A 13 -7.24 7.47 3.34
N PHE A 14 -6.54 6.56 4.01
CA PHE A 14 -5.72 5.56 3.31
C PHE A 14 -6.58 4.62 2.47
N GLY A 15 -7.75 4.25 2.98
CA GLY A 15 -8.69 3.38 2.26
C GLY A 15 -9.25 4.02 1.00
N GLN A 16 -9.47 5.33 1.01
CA GLN A 16 -9.91 6.05 -0.18
C GLN A 16 -8.83 6.06 -1.27
N VAL A 17 -7.58 6.26 -0.89
CA VAL A 17 -6.45 6.19 -1.83
C VAL A 17 -6.33 4.77 -2.39
N SER A 18 -6.43 3.76 -1.52
CA SER A 18 -6.43 2.36 -1.94
C SER A 18 -7.53 2.06 -2.94
N LEU A 19 -8.73 2.56 -2.68
CA LEU A 19 -9.88 2.35 -3.55
C LEU A 19 -9.63 2.93 -4.94
N CYS A 20 -9.06 4.12 -5.02
CA CYS A 20 -8.70 4.74 -6.31
C CYS A 20 -7.67 3.90 -7.06
N ILE A 21 -6.66 3.39 -6.36
CA ILE A 21 -5.65 2.51 -6.94
C ILE A 21 -6.29 1.22 -7.46
N LEU A 22 -7.13 0.60 -6.65
CA LEU A 22 -7.80 -0.65 -6.98
C LEU A 22 -8.74 -0.49 -8.18
N GLN A 23 -9.49 0.60 -8.23
CA GLN A 23 -10.37 0.89 -9.37
C GLN A 23 -9.59 1.05 -10.67
N GLU A 24 -8.43 1.71 -10.61
CA GLU A 24 -7.59 1.88 -11.79
C GLU A 24 -6.99 0.55 -12.26
N ILE A 25 -6.55 -0.28 -11.33
CA ILE A 25 -6.04 -1.62 -11.63
C ILE A 25 -7.12 -2.49 -12.28
N HIS A 26 -8.34 -2.40 -11.75
CA HIS A 26 -9.49 -3.11 -12.31
C HIS A 26 -9.78 -2.67 -13.76
N LYS A 27 -9.75 -1.36 -14.01
CA LYS A 27 -9.94 -0.82 -15.36
C LYS A 27 -8.90 -1.33 -16.35
N ARG A 28 -7.69 -1.58 -15.89
CA ARG A 28 -6.59 -2.07 -16.72
C ARG A 28 -6.63 -3.57 -16.95
N GLY A 29 -7.61 -4.25 -16.39
CA GLY A 29 -7.78 -5.70 -16.57
C GLY A 29 -6.75 -6.55 -15.82
N LEU A 30 -6.14 -6.01 -14.78
CA LEU A 30 -5.17 -6.71 -13.96
C LEU A 30 -5.85 -7.35 -12.75
N GLU A 31 -5.30 -8.46 -12.27
CA GLU A 31 -5.85 -9.18 -11.12
C GLU A 31 -4.72 -9.59 -10.17
N PRO A 32 -4.22 -8.66 -9.34
CA PRO A 32 -3.18 -8.97 -8.35
C PRO A 32 -3.75 -9.76 -7.17
N SER A 33 -2.84 -10.36 -6.39
CA SER A 33 -3.20 -10.87 -5.06
C SER A 33 -3.37 -9.70 -4.11
N LEU A 34 -4.46 -9.66 -3.36
CA LEU A 34 -4.74 -8.58 -2.41
C LEU A 34 -4.79 -9.12 -0.98
N PHE A 35 -3.96 -8.50 -0.13
CA PHE A 35 -3.95 -8.75 1.32
C PHE A 35 -4.49 -7.49 2.00
N PRO A 36 -5.79 -7.47 2.36
CA PRO A 36 -6.40 -6.27 2.93
C PRO A 36 -5.94 -6.01 4.36
N ILE A 37 -5.77 -4.72 4.67
CA ILE A 37 -5.50 -4.22 6.02
C ILE A 37 -6.79 -3.53 6.48
N ASN A 38 -7.35 -3.94 7.62
CA ASN A 38 -8.57 -3.35 8.17
C ASN A 38 -9.72 -3.29 7.14
N GLN A 39 -10.14 -4.47 6.68
CA GLN A 39 -11.18 -4.60 5.66
C GLN A 39 -12.56 -4.18 6.19
N ASP A 40 -13.22 -3.28 5.45
CA ASP A 40 -14.62 -2.92 5.65
C ASP A 40 -15.24 -2.63 4.28
N VAL A 41 -15.55 -3.69 3.56
CA VAL A 41 -16.04 -3.60 2.17
C VAL A 41 -17.52 -3.25 2.11
N GLU A 42 -18.29 -3.55 3.16
CA GLU A 42 -19.74 -3.36 3.18
C GLU A 42 -20.17 -1.89 3.12
N SER A 43 -19.29 -0.99 3.50
CA SER A 43 -19.61 0.42 3.55
C SER A 43 -19.42 1.16 2.22
N TYR A 44 -19.00 0.47 1.14
CA TYR A 44 -18.79 1.08 -0.16
C TYR A 44 -20.00 0.92 -1.08
N THR A 45 -20.38 2.02 -1.73
CA THR A 45 -21.37 2.02 -2.80
C THR A 45 -20.64 1.76 -4.13
N LEU A 46 -20.31 0.49 -4.38
CA LEU A 46 -19.51 0.10 -5.54
C LEU A 46 -20.31 -0.80 -6.48
N SER A 47 -19.89 -0.85 -7.74
CA SER A 47 -20.52 -1.74 -8.71
C SER A 47 -20.32 -3.21 -8.32
N GLN A 48 -21.27 -4.06 -8.69
CA GLN A 48 -21.18 -5.50 -8.44
C GLN A 48 -19.99 -6.14 -9.14
N ASP A 49 -19.66 -5.66 -10.32
CA ASP A 49 -18.53 -6.11 -11.10
C ASP A 49 -17.20 -5.86 -10.37
N PHE A 50 -17.05 -4.66 -9.83
CA PHE A 50 -15.87 -4.31 -9.05
C PHE A 50 -15.77 -5.13 -7.77
N LEU A 51 -16.87 -5.34 -7.07
CA LEU A 51 -16.90 -6.13 -5.83
C LEU A 51 -16.52 -7.60 -6.08
N LYS A 52 -16.99 -8.18 -7.18
CA LYS A 52 -16.60 -9.53 -7.58
C LYS A 52 -15.10 -9.63 -7.87
N TRP A 53 -14.58 -8.67 -8.61
CA TRP A 53 -13.15 -8.59 -8.90
C TRP A 53 -12.32 -8.45 -7.61
N LEU A 54 -12.76 -7.54 -6.72
CA LEU A 54 -12.08 -7.30 -5.44
C LEU A 54 -12.02 -8.58 -4.60
N LYS A 55 -13.14 -9.30 -4.51
CA LYS A 55 -13.20 -10.56 -3.79
C LYS A 55 -12.29 -11.62 -4.41
N SER A 56 -12.22 -11.68 -5.73
CA SER A 56 -11.31 -12.57 -6.45
C SER A 56 -9.86 -12.29 -6.07
N CYS A 57 -9.47 -11.02 -6.02
CA CYS A 57 -8.11 -10.61 -5.64
C CYS A 57 -7.77 -11.02 -4.21
N ILE A 58 -8.73 -10.86 -3.29
CA ILE A 58 -8.56 -11.25 -1.89
C ILE A 58 -8.42 -12.76 -1.76
N ASP A 59 -9.26 -13.52 -2.44
CA ASP A 59 -9.23 -14.99 -2.40
C ASP A 59 -7.95 -15.56 -3.03
N LYS A 60 -7.40 -14.87 -4.01
CA LYS A 60 -6.18 -15.27 -4.72
C LYS A 60 -4.94 -15.21 -3.82
N GLY A 61 -4.88 -14.26 -2.90
CA GLY A 61 -3.72 -14.05 -2.04
C GLY A 61 -3.25 -15.31 -1.34
N PRO A 62 -4.05 -15.93 -0.45
CA PRO A 62 -3.61 -17.11 0.29
C PRO A 62 -3.34 -18.34 -0.58
N LYS A 63 -3.95 -18.41 -1.76
CA LYS A 63 -3.89 -19.60 -2.62
C LYS A 63 -2.77 -19.58 -3.63
N GLN A 64 -2.40 -18.40 -4.15
CA GLN A 64 -1.50 -18.29 -5.31
C GLN A 64 -0.29 -17.41 -5.07
N HIS A 65 -0.24 -16.68 -3.98
CA HIS A 65 0.87 -15.77 -3.70
C HIS A 65 2.13 -16.54 -3.33
N ARG A 66 3.28 -16.06 -3.84
CA ARG A 66 4.62 -16.54 -3.49
C ARG A 66 5.48 -15.37 -3.03
N LYS A 67 6.43 -15.63 -2.14
CA LYS A 67 7.29 -14.59 -1.56
C LYS A 67 8.14 -13.86 -2.61
N GLU A 68 8.40 -14.46 -3.75
CA GLU A 68 9.17 -13.87 -4.84
C GLU A 68 8.36 -12.80 -5.61
N ILE A 69 7.04 -12.82 -5.48
CA ILE A 69 6.17 -11.82 -6.12
C ILE A 69 6.25 -10.52 -5.33
N PRO A 70 6.63 -9.39 -5.96
CA PRO A 70 6.75 -8.13 -5.23
C PRO A 70 5.41 -7.65 -4.69
N VAL A 71 5.43 -7.01 -3.53
CA VAL A 71 4.24 -6.42 -2.90
C VAL A 71 4.36 -4.90 -2.86
N PHE A 72 3.26 -4.22 -3.18
CA PHE A 72 3.08 -2.79 -2.94
C PHE A 72 2.21 -2.62 -1.69
N SER A 73 2.74 -1.92 -0.69
CA SER A 73 2.07 -1.68 0.59
C SER A 73 1.77 -0.20 0.77
N LEU A 74 0.55 0.12 1.17
CA LEU A 74 0.15 1.47 1.55
C LEU A 74 -0.35 1.44 2.99
N TRP A 75 0.45 1.95 3.92
CA TRP A 75 0.10 1.97 5.33
C TRP A 75 1.01 2.92 6.12
N HIS A 76 0.71 3.07 7.39
CA HIS A 76 1.57 3.79 8.33
C HIS A 76 2.88 3.03 8.56
N LEU A 77 3.92 3.77 8.92
CA LEU A 77 5.21 3.19 9.33
C LEU A 77 5.13 2.74 10.79
N ASN A 78 4.40 1.67 11.04
CA ASN A 78 4.21 1.12 12.38
C ASN A 78 4.47 -0.39 12.38
N ALA A 79 4.22 -1.06 13.51
CA ALA A 79 4.51 -2.49 13.66
C ALA A 79 3.83 -3.36 12.59
N SER A 80 2.64 -2.98 12.12
CA SER A 80 1.95 -3.68 11.03
C SER A 80 2.77 -3.65 9.74
N GLY A 81 3.56 -2.61 9.53
CA GLY A 81 4.42 -2.48 8.35
C GLY A 81 5.62 -3.41 8.35
N MET A 82 5.93 -4.07 9.46
CA MET A 82 7.05 -5.02 9.53
C MET A 82 6.68 -6.39 8.95
N ASN A 83 5.40 -6.71 8.85
CA ASN A 83 4.93 -7.98 8.32
C ASN A 83 4.74 -7.88 6.81
N SER A 84 5.67 -8.41 6.06
CA SER A 84 5.57 -8.44 4.61
C SER A 84 5.24 -9.84 4.11
N VAL A 85 4.37 -9.91 3.12
CA VAL A 85 4.03 -11.17 2.45
C VAL A 85 5.02 -11.52 1.34
N SER A 86 5.99 -10.64 1.08
CA SER A 86 6.94 -10.80 -0.03
C SER A 86 8.35 -10.41 0.37
N ASN A 87 9.34 -10.96 -0.36
CA ASN A 87 10.74 -10.63 -0.19
C ASN A 87 11.09 -9.26 -0.78
N LYS A 88 10.34 -8.82 -1.79
CA LYS A 88 10.48 -7.48 -2.38
C LYS A 88 9.30 -6.61 -2.00
N ARG A 89 9.59 -5.44 -1.48
CA ARG A 89 8.59 -4.59 -0.86
C ARG A 89 8.72 -3.14 -1.33
N VAL A 90 7.66 -2.67 -1.99
CA VAL A 90 7.48 -1.27 -2.34
C VAL A 90 6.47 -0.68 -1.37
N MET A 91 6.84 0.38 -0.68
CA MET A 91 5.98 1.03 0.31
C MET A 91 5.62 2.44 -0.11
N MET A 92 4.39 2.83 0.20
CA MET A 92 3.94 4.21 0.14
C MET A 92 3.32 4.56 1.48
N SER A 93 3.70 5.71 2.02
CA SER A 93 3.17 6.17 3.30
C SER A 93 2.93 7.67 3.28
N PHE A 94 2.02 8.11 4.14
CA PHE A 94 1.80 9.53 4.44
C PHE A 94 2.45 9.81 5.78
N TYR A 95 3.31 10.82 5.84
CA TYR A 95 4.00 11.18 7.06
C TYR A 95 3.99 12.70 7.23
N GLU A 96 3.44 13.16 8.34
CA GLU A 96 3.21 14.60 8.57
C GLU A 96 4.02 15.17 9.73
N LEU A 97 4.73 14.31 10.49
CA LEU A 97 5.50 14.74 11.64
C LEU A 97 6.94 15.10 11.23
N ASP A 98 7.63 15.81 12.12
CA ASP A 98 8.99 16.28 11.87
C ASP A 98 10.08 15.37 12.43
N SER A 99 9.72 14.48 13.35
CA SER A 99 10.69 13.65 14.07
C SER A 99 10.23 12.19 14.09
N PRO A 100 10.67 11.39 13.12
CA PRO A 100 10.34 9.97 13.11
C PRO A 100 10.99 9.22 14.28
N THR A 101 10.28 8.23 14.79
CA THR A 101 10.81 7.33 15.82
C THR A 101 11.82 6.37 15.19
N LYS A 102 12.62 5.71 16.06
CA LYS A 102 13.55 4.66 15.59
C LYS A 102 12.81 3.53 14.87
N ALA A 103 11.63 3.15 15.37
CA ALA A 103 10.81 2.11 14.73
C ALA A 103 10.38 2.53 13.34
N GLU A 104 9.91 3.76 13.19
CA GLU A 104 9.51 4.30 11.88
C GLU A 104 10.67 4.34 10.89
N VAL A 105 11.84 4.80 11.33
CA VAL A 105 13.05 4.83 10.50
C VAL A 105 13.45 3.41 10.07
N ASN A 106 13.41 2.45 10.99
CA ASN A 106 13.76 1.06 10.68
C ASN A 106 12.80 0.44 9.66
N ILE A 107 11.50 0.66 9.81
CA ILE A 107 10.51 0.16 8.87
C ILE A 107 10.73 0.77 7.49
N ALA A 108 10.93 2.08 7.43
CA ALA A 108 11.20 2.78 6.19
C ALA A 108 12.48 2.29 5.50
N SER A 109 13.53 2.03 6.28
CA SER A 109 14.82 1.55 5.77
C SER A 109 14.76 0.14 5.21
N ASN A 110 13.79 -0.68 5.66
CA ASN A 110 13.65 -2.06 5.21
C ASN A 110 12.86 -2.21 3.90
N ALA A 111 12.26 -1.15 3.40
CA ALA A 111 11.59 -1.18 2.11
C ALA A 111 12.61 -1.17 0.98
N ASP A 112 12.38 -1.96 -0.06
CA ASP A 112 13.21 -1.93 -1.28
C ASP A 112 13.00 -0.64 -2.05
N LYS A 113 11.78 -0.10 -2.01
CA LYS A 113 11.44 1.19 -2.59
C LYS A 113 10.42 1.86 -1.69
N LEU A 114 10.62 3.16 -1.43
CA LEU A 114 9.75 3.93 -0.54
C LEU A 114 9.28 5.19 -1.24
N PHE A 115 7.98 5.46 -1.16
CA PHE A 115 7.37 6.67 -1.67
C PHE A 115 6.67 7.44 -0.56
N PHE A 116 6.85 8.75 -0.57
CA PHE A 116 6.05 9.68 0.23
C PHE A 116 5.28 10.62 -0.70
N THR A 117 4.24 11.25 -0.16
CA THR A 117 3.35 12.13 -0.94
C THR A 117 3.79 13.59 -0.90
N THR A 118 4.76 13.96 -0.04
CA THR A 118 5.26 15.33 0.09
C THR A 118 6.78 15.37 0.13
N GLN A 119 7.33 16.46 -0.36
CA GLN A 119 8.77 16.71 -0.29
C GLN A 119 9.25 16.84 1.16
N HIS A 120 8.39 17.39 2.03
CA HIS A 120 8.69 17.51 3.46
C HIS A 120 9.01 16.15 4.09
N SER A 121 8.20 15.14 3.80
CA SER A 121 8.42 13.78 4.32
C SER A 121 9.73 13.18 3.80
N ILE A 122 10.03 13.38 2.53
CA ILE A 122 11.27 12.91 1.90
C ILE A 122 12.48 13.55 2.61
N ASP A 123 12.46 14.86 2.81
CA ASP A 123 13.53 15.60 3.47
C ASP A 123 13.69 15.17 4.92
N THR A 124 12.58 14.97 5.63
CA THR A 124 12.58 14.51 7.02
C THR A 124 13.30 13.17 7.15
N PHE A 125 12.93 12.18 6.35
CA PHE A 125 13.54 10.85 6.40
C PHE A 125 14.96 10.82 5.84
N SER A 126 15.27 11.69 4.89
CA SER A 126 16.63 11.85 4.36
C SER A 126 17.63 12.21 5.47
N ASN A 127 17.21 13.00 6.45
CA ASN A 127 18.04 13.36 7.60
C ASN A 127 18.41 12.16 8.47
N TYR A 128 17.70 11.04 8.34
CA TYR A 128 17.95 9.79 9.05
C TYR A 128 18.55 8.72 8.14
N GLY A 129 19.04 9.11 6.96
CA GLY A 129 19.70 8.20 6.02
C GLY A 129 18.74 7.34 5.20
N VAL A 130 17.45 7.66 5.17
CA VAL A 130 16.44 6.92 4.41
C VAL A 130 16.20 7.60 3.07
N LYS A 131 16.39 6.86 1.98
CA LYS A 131 16.09 7.33 0.64
C LYS A 131 14.65 7.05 0.29
N SER A 132 13.98 8.01 -0.33
CA SER A 132 12.61 7.88 -0.79
C SER A 132 12.35 8.77 -1.98
N ASP A 133 11.25 8.52 -2.66
CA ASP A 133 10.84 9.27 -3.85
C ASP A 133 9.46 9.88 -3.66
N LEU A 134 9.19 10.91 -4.42
CA LEU A 134 7.90 11.61 -4.39
C LEU A 134 6.90 10.91 -5.30
N LEU A 135 5.71 10.63 -4.77
CA LEU A 135 4.58 10.15 -5.53
C LEU A 135 3.36 10.97 -5.16
N HIS A 136 3.02 11.94 -6.00
CA HIS A 136 1.87 12.80 -5.75
C HIS A 136 0.57 12.03 -5.83
N LEU A 137 -0.36 12.36 -4.91
CA LEU A 137 -1.72 11.89 -5.03
C LEU A 137 -2.39 12.63 -6.17
N GLY A 138 -2.93 11.88 -7.14
CA GLY A 138 -3.77 12.44 -8.17
C GLY A 138 -5.17 12.68 -7.64
N PHE A 139 -5.69 13.86 -7.87
CA PHE A 139 -7.08 14.19 -7.53
C PHE A 139 -7.82 14.42 -8.85
N ASP A 140 -8.86 13.66 -9.05
CA ASP A 140 -9.78 13.85 -10.16
C ASP A 140 -10.98 14.66 -9.72
#